data_a7d3287dcf295616fddc7e555bd1a68e
#
_entry.id   a7d3287dcf295616fddc7e555bd1a68e
#
_cell.length_a   1.000
_cell.length_b   1.000
_cell.length_c   1.000
_cell.angle_alpha   90.00
_cell.angle_beta   90.00
_cell.angle_gamma   90.00
#
_symmetry.space_group_name_H-M   'P 1'
#
loop_
_entity.id
_entity.type
_entity.pdbx_description
1 polymer ?
#
loop_
_entity_poly.entity_id
_entity_poly.type
_entity_poly.pdbx_seq_one_letter_code
_entity_poly.pdbx_strand_id
1 'polypeptide(L)'
;MSGTDGLVRGMEALDTGAPISVPVGEATLGRIFTVLGEPVDEQGDLKNVTPSPIHRSAPSLTDLETKPKVFETGIKVIDLLAPYRQGGKVGLFGGAGVGKTVLIQELINNIAKEHGGVSVFGGVGERTREGNDLYEEFKESGVINSEDLTKSKVALCFGQMNEPPGARMRVGLSALTMAEHFRDVNKQDVLLFIDNIFRFVQAGSEVSALLGRMPSAVGYQPTLGTDVGELQERITSTLEGSITSIQAVYVPADDLTDPAPATTFAHLDATTVLARALAAKGIYPAVDPLDSTSTMLQPSVVGDEHYRTARAVQSTLQRYKELQDIIAILGLDELSEEDRKTVDRARKIEKFLSQPFFVAEIFTGMSGKYVKLEDTIKGFNMILSGELDQLPEQAFYLVGSIDEVKAKAEKIASEAKA
;
A
#
# COMPACT_ATOMS: atom_id res chain seq x y z
N MET A 1 -13.41 20.72 11.85
CA MET A 1 -13.96 21.72 12.80
C MET A 1 -13.85 21.14 14.20
N SER A 2 -13.27 21.87 15.11
CA SER A 2 -13.36 21.58 16.54
C SER A 2 -14.82 21.64 17.00
N GLY A 3 -15.11 21.21 18.23
CA GLY A 3 -16.47 21.21 18.76
C GLY A 3 -17.11 22.61 18.75
N THR A 4 -18.42 22.64 18.87
CA THR A 4 -19.20 23.88 18.94
C THR A 4 -19.48 24.30 20.40
N ASP A 5 -18.91 23.59 21.35
CA ASP A 5 -19.06 23.88 22.77
C ASP A 5 -18.52 25.28 23.10
N GLY A 6 -19.34 26.07 23.78
CA GLY A 6 -18.97 27.43 24.14
C GLY A 6 -19.34 28.50 23.09
N LEU A 7 -19.81 28.13 21.90
CA LEU A 7 -20.30 29.09 20.92
C LEU A 7 -21.64 29.63 21.37
N VAL A 8 -21.76 30.97 21.40
CA VAL A 8 -23.00 31.67 21.75
C VAL A 8 -23.39 32.66 20.68
N ARG A 9 -24.70 32.97 20.63
CA ARG A 9 -25.21 33.97 19.71
C ARG A 9 -24.57 35.35 20.00
N GLY A 10 -24.05 35.99 18.95
CA GLY A 10 -23.42 37.31 19.04
C GLY A 10 -21.91 37.28 19.20
N MET A 11 -21.30 36.11 19.17
CA MET A 11 -19.81 36.02 19.04
C MET A 11 -19.38 36.56 17.69
N GLU A 12 -18.22 37.21 17.66
CA GLU A 12 -17.62 37.67 16.42
C GLU A 12 -17.11 36.46 15.61
N ALA A 13 -17.33 36.51 14.30
CA ALA A 13 -16.77 35.55 13.34
C ALA A 13 -15.84 36.31 12.40
N LEU A 14 -14.55 35.93 12.41
CA LEU A 14 -13.54 36.50 11.55
C LEU A 14 -13.38 35.63 10.29
N ASP A 15 -13.61 36.24 9.12
CA ASP A 15 -13.26 35.60 7.85
C ASP A 15 -11.75 35.67 7.63
N THR A 16 -11.13 34.53 7.43
CA THR A 16 -9.68 34.43 7.16
C THR A 16 -9.30 34.84 5.74
N GLY A 17 -10.30 35.06 4.87
CA GLY A 17 -10.14 35.46 3.46
C GLY A 17 -9.54 34.39 2.55
N ALA A 18 -9.35 33.15 3.06
CA ALA A 18 -8.78 32.03 2.31
C ALA A 18 -9.46 30.72 2.70
N PRO A 19 -9.54 29.73 1.77
CA PRO A 19 -9.99 28.38 2.09
C PRO A 19 -9.01 27.67 3.02
N ILE A 20 -9.43 26.53 3.60
CA ILE A 20 -8.55 25.67 4.38
C ILE A 20 -7.32 25.32 3.53
N SER A 21 -6.13 25.66 4.04
CA SER A 21 -4.88 25.48 3.33
C SER A 21 -3.86 24.81 4.24
N VAL A 22 -2.96 24.02 3.64
CA VAL A 22 -1.91 23.28 4.35
C VAL A 22 -0.54 23.66 3.81
N PRO A 23 0.52 23.56 4.62
CA PRO A 23 1.88 23.76 4.17
C PRO A 23 2.26 22.70 3.15
N VAL A 24 3.04 23.05 2.14
CA VAL A 24 3.50 22.16 1.09
C VAL A 24 4.98 22.35 0.82
N GLY A 25 5.63 21.36 0.20
CA GLY A 25 7.02 21.41 -0.22
C GLY A 25 7.95 20.66 0.74
N GLU A 26 9.25 20.72 0.46
CA GLU A 26 10.29 19.94 1.13
C GLU A 26 10.35 20.16 2.66
N ALA A 27 9.94 21.33 3.13
CA ALA A 27 9.87 21.62 4.56
C ALA A 27 8.87 20.77 5.34
N THR A 28 7.96 20.05 4.64
CA THR A 28 7.00 19.14 5.26
C THR A 28 7.56 17.74 5.49
N LEU A 29 8.68 17.39 4.86
CA LEU A 29 9.28 16.06 4.97
C LEU A 29 9.83 15.82 6.37
N GLY A 30 9.59 14.64 6.90
CA GLY A 30 9.96 14.24 8.26
C GLY A 30 9.05 14.79 9.37
N ARG A 31 8.00 15.54 9.01
CA ARG A 31 7.13 16.26 9.94
C ARG A 31 5.73 15.63 10.02
N ILE A 32 5.07 15.89 11.16
CA ILE A 32 3.68 15.45 11.40
C ILE A 32 2.78 16.69 11.47
N PHE A 33 1.64 16.61 10.76
CA PHE A 33 0.68 17.69 10.68
C PHE A 33 -0.73 17.29 11.10
N THR A 34 -1.47 18.26 11.63
CA THR A 34 -2.93 18.18 11.76
C THR A 34 -3.60 18.35 10.40
N VAL A 35 -4.91 18.18 10.35
CA VAL A 35 -5.74 18.45 9.16
C VAL A 35 -5.63 19.89 8.66
N LEU A 36 -5.33 20.84 9.55
CA LEU A 36 -5.14 22.27 9.23
C LEU A 36 -3.70 22.62 8.86
N GLY A 37 -2.80 21.63 8.83
CA GLY A 37 -1.40 21.83 8.50
C GLY A 37 -0.55 22.38 9.65
N GLU A 38 -1.03 22.32 10.88
CA GLU A 38 -0.27 22.68 12.06
C GLU A 38 0.68 21.53 12.42
N PRO A 39 1.98 21.78 12.65
CA PRO A 39 2.91 20.75 13.07
C PRO A 39 2.62 20.33 14.52
N VAL A 40 2.67 19.01 14.79
CA VAL A 40 2.40 18.42 16.12
C VAL A 40 3.55 17.57 16.66
N ASP A 41 4.70 17.63 16.02
CA ASP A 41 5.90 16.85 16.31
C ASP A 41 6.90 17.55 17.25
N GLU A 42 6.53 18.68 17.85
CA GLU A 42 7.36 19.49 18.76
C GLU A 42 8.69 19.99 18.15
N GLN A 43 8.85 19.94 16.82
CA GLN A 43 10.04 20.41 16.11
C GLN A 43 9.97 21.91 15.72
N GLY A 44 9.03 22.65 16.30
CA GLY A 44 8.83 24.07 16.05
C GLY A 44 8.09 24.37 14.73
N ASP A 45 7.84 25.66 14.51
CA ASP A 45 7.08 26.14 13.35
C ASP A 45 7.87 26.03 12.05
N LEU A 46 7.14 25.80 10.96
CA LEU A 46 7.73 25.81 9.62
C LEU A 46 8.07 27.25 9.19
N LYS A 47 9.26 27.39 8.60
CA LYS A 47 9.72 28.67 8.05
C LYS A 47 9.60 28.67 6.52
N ASN A 48 9.16 29.80 5.95
CA ASN A 48 9.13 30.04 4.50
C ASN A 48 8.33 29.01 3.71
N VAL A 49 7.13 28.64 4.20
CA VAL A 49 6.25 27.68 3.55
C VAL A 49 5.08 28.40 2.90
N THR A 50 4.79 28.03 1.65
CA THR A 50 3.60 28.52 0.95
C THR A 50 2.42 27.62 1.24
N PRO A 51 1.31 28.12 1.82
CA PRO A 51 0.11 27.31 2.01
C PRO A 51 -0.60 27.03 0.68
N SER A 52 -1.13 25.83 0.52
CA SER A 52 -1.93 25.43 -0.64
C SER A 52 -3.32 24.98 -0.21
N PRO A 53 -4.40 25.41 -0.90
CA PRO A 53 -5.75 25.05 -0.54
C PRO A 53 -6.02 23.55 -0.75
N ILE A 54 -6.73 22.95 0.19
CA ILE A 54 -7.05 21.51 0.13
C ILE A 54 -8.18 21.19 -0.85
N HIS A 55 -9.04 22.17 -1.12
CA HIS A 55 -10.12 22.06 -2.11
C HIS A 55 -9.63 22.58 -3.45
N ARG A 56 -9.38 21.69 -4.38
CA ARG A 56 -8.98 22.00 -5.74
C ARG A 56 -9.53 20.94 -6.71
N SER A 57 -9.68 21.33 -7.96
CA SER A 57 -10.15 20.43 -9.01
C SER A 57 -9.10 19.35 -9.35
N ALA A 58 -9.57 18.22 -9.88
CA ALA A 58 -8.70 17.23 -10.49
C ALA A 58 -7.94 17.84 -11.69
N PRO A 59 -6.79 17.30 -12.08
CA PRO A 59 -6.06 17.69 -13.29
C PRO A 59 -6.95 17.61 -14.53
N SER A 60 -6.69 18.48 -15.51
CA SER A 60 -7.44 18.45 -16.77
C SER A 60 -7.09 17.21 -17.59
N LEU A 61 -7.99 16.78 -18.47
CA LEU A 61 -7.74 15.63 -19.35
C LEU A 61 -6.51 15.81 -20.24
N THR A 62 -6.16 17.05 -20.56
CA THR A 62 -4.99 17.39 -21.38
C THR A 62 -3.67 17.23 -20.66
N ASP A 63 -3.69 17.25 -19.33
CA ASP A 63 -2.50 17.19 -18.47
C ASP A 63 -2.19 15.74 -18.03
N LEU A 64 -3.10 14.79 -18.32
CA LEU A 64 -2.97 13.41 -17.89
C LEU A 64 -2.00 12.63 -18.78
N GLU A 65 -1.13 11.83 -18.14
CA GLU A 65 -0.37 10.77 -18.82
C GLU A 65 -1.28 9.55 -19.02
N THR A 66 -1.57 9.24 -20.26
CA THR A 66 -2.53 8.18 -20.62
C THR A 66 -1.88 6.80 -20.80
N LYS A 67 -0.55 6.75 -21.01
CA LYS A 67 0.14 5.48 -21.21
C LYS A 67 0.30 4.76 -19.87
N PRO A 68 -0.19 3.50 -19.77
CA PRO A 68 -0.02 2.71 -18.57
C PRO A 68 1.47 2.37 -18.38
N LYS A 69 2.02 2.72 -17.22
CA LYS A 69 3.38 2.36 -16.80
C LYS A 69 3.29 1.52 -15.53
N VAL A 70 4.08 0.45 -15.48
CA VAL A 70 4.20 -0.36 -14.25
C VAL A 70 5.08 0.38 -13.27
N PHE A 71 4.64 0.43 -12.01
CA PHE A 71 5.41 0.88 -10.89
C PHE A 71 6.08 -0.33 -10.23
N GLU A 72 7.40 -0.44 -10.38
CA GLU A 72 8.17 -1.55 -9.81
C GLU A 72 8.41 -1.31 -8.32
N THR A 73 7.92 -2.24 -7.48
CA THR A 73 8.00 -2.12 -6.02
C THR A 73 9.24 -2.80 -5.43
N GLY A 74 9.89 -3.69 -6.18
CA GLY A 74 10.97 -4.55 -5.72
C GLY A 74 10.51 -5.70 -4.83
N ILE A 75 9.19 -5.93 -4.75
CA ILE A 75 8.57 -7.01 -3.97
C ILE A 75 8.02 -8.05 -4.94
N LYS A 76 8.64 -9.23 -4.96
CA LYS A 76 8.38 -10.29 -5.96
C LYS A 76 6.90 -10.62 -6.17
N VAL A 77 6.15 -10.82 -5.09
CA VAL A 77 4.75 -11.22 -5.16
C VAL A 77 3.87 -10.12 -5.78
N ILE A 78 4.15 -8.87 -5.49
CA ILE A 78 3.41 -7.72 -6.03
C ILE A 78 3.76 -7.54 -7.50
N ASP A 79 5.06 -7.38 -7.80
CA ASP A 79 5.52 -7.06 -9.14
C ASP A 79 5.18 -8.15 -10.16
N LEU A 80 5.17 -9.42 -9.74
CA LEU A 80 4.82 -10.53 -10.62
C LEU A 80 3.31 -10.68 -10.83
N LEU A 81 2.51 -10.71 -9.75
CA LEU A 81 1.13 -11.20 -9.78
C LEU A 81 0.08 -10.08 -9.70
N ALA A 82 0.41 -8.97 -9.07
CA ALA A 82 -0.47 -7.82 -8.93
C ALA A 82 0.29 -6.50 -9.15
N PRO A 83 0.94 -6.31 -10.33
CA PRO A 83 1.80 -5.15 -10.59
C PRO A 83 1.02 -3.84 -10.44
N TYR A 84 1.63 -2.86 -9.77
CA TYR A 84 1.02 -1.56 -9.54
C TYR A 84 1.16 -0.68 -10.79
N ARG A 85 0.14 0.16 -11.00
CA ARG A 85 0.18 1.20 -12.02
C ARG A 85 0.81 2.46 -11.43
N GLN A 86 1.76 3.06 -12.12
CA GLN A 86 2.27 4.39 -11.80
C GLN A 86 1.13 5.42 -11.96
N GLY A 87 0.85 6.18 -10.90
CA GLY A 87 -0.33 7.04 -10.85
C GLY A 87 -1.65 6.32 -10.65
N GLY A 88 -1.59 5.03 -10.32
CA GLY A 88 -2.77 4.20 -10.04
C GLY A 88 -3.16 4.19 -8.57
N LYS A 89 -4.27 3.53 -8.31
CA LYS A 89 -4.88 3.39 -6.99
C LYS A 89 -4.89 1.93 -6.58
N VAL A 90 -4.25 1.63 -5.46
CA VAL A 90 -4.12 0.27 -4.93
C VAL A 90 -4.91 0.15 -3.64
N GLY A 91 -5.80 -0.83 -3.57
CA GLY A 91 -6.46 -1.20 -2.33
C GLY A 91 -5.65 -2.24 -1.56
N LEU A 92 -5.32 -1.95 -0.31
CA LEU A 92 -4.63 -2.85 0.59
C LEU A 92 -5.61 -3.44 1.60
N PHE A 93 -5.85 -4.74 1.49
CA PHE A 93 -6.79 -5.49 2.32
C PHE A 93 -6.05 -6.39 3.28
N GLY A 94 -6.54 -6.52 4.50
CA GLY A 94 -5.98 -7.44 5.46
C GLY A 94 -6.44 -7.14 6.88
N GLY A 95 -6.57 -8.16 7.69
CA GLY A 95 -6.88 -8.05 9.11
C GLY A 95 -5.73 -7.48 9.93
N ALA A 96 -5.92 -7.40 11.23
CA ALA A 96 -4.85 -7.02 12.16
C ALA A 96 -3.74 -8.08 12.22
N GLY A 97 -2.48 -7.65 12.33
CA GLY A 97 -1.33 -8.52 12.55
C GLY A 97 -0.83 -9.30 11.33
N VAL A 98 -1.24 -8.94 10.11
CA VAL A 98 -0.78 -9.59 8.88
C VAL A 98 0.41 -8.88 8.20
N GLY A 99 0.96 -7.84 8.83
CA GLY A 99 2.13 -7.10 8.32
C GLY A 99 1.79 -5.94 7.38
N LYS A 100 0.59 -5.36 7.49
CA LYS A 100 0.14 -4.22 6.68
C LYS A 100 1.10 -3.02 6.81
N THR A 101 1.38 -2.61 8.04
CA THR A 101 2.28 -1.49 8.36
C THR A 101 3.69 -1.74 7.82
N VAL A 102 4.22 -2.95 8.02
CA VAL A 102 5.57 -3.32 7.55
C VAL A 102 5.65 -3.27 6.02
N LEU A 103 4.60 -3.69 5.32
CA LEU A 103 4.54 -3.58 3.86
C LEU A 103 4.52 -2.11 3.40
N ILE A 104 3.75 -1.26 4.07
CA ILE A 104 3.71 0.19 3.78
C ILE A 104 5.09 0.81 3.99
N GLN A 105 5.75 0.52 5.09
CA GLN A 105 7.10 1.01 5.39
C GLN A 105 8.12 0.57 4.34
N GLU A 106 8.06 -0.70 3.90
CA GLU A 106 8.95 -1.22 2.87
C GLU A 106 8.74 -0.52 1.53
N LEU A 107 7.49 -0.26 1.13
CA LEU A 107 7.18 0.48 -0.08
C LEU A 107 7.70 1.93 -0.01
N ILE A 108 7.56 2.60 1.14
CA ILE A 108 8.12 3.95 1.35
C ILE A 108 9.66 3.91 1.23
N ASN A 109 10.30 2.94 1.88
CA ASN A 109 11.75 2.78 1.83
C ASN A 109 12.24 2.52 0.40
N ASN A 110 11.55 1.66 -0.35
CA ASN A 110 11.94 1.30 -1.71
C ASN A 110 11.77 2.46 -2.69
N ILE A 111 10.67 3.24 -2.60
CA ILE A 111 10.53 4.43 -3.45
C ILE A 111 11.57 5.49 -3.14
N ALA A 112 11.88 5.67 -1.86
CA ALA A 112 12.89 6.66 -1.46
C ALA A 112 14.29 6.31 -1.96
N LYS A 113 14.67 5.01 -1.91
CA LYS A 113 16.02 4.55 -2.27
C LYS A 113 16.19 4.33 -3.76
N GLU A 114 15.24 3.66 -4.41
CA GLU A 114 15.39 3.19 -5.79
C GLU A 114 14.82 4.18 -6.81
N HIS A 115 13.76 4.91 -6.46
CA HIS A 115 13.11 5.85 -7.38
C HIS A 115 13.39 7.33 -7.03
N GLY A 116 14.04 7.61 -5.90
CA GLY A 116 14.31 8.99 -5.45
C GLY A 116 13.05 9.81 -5.17
N GLY A 117 11.90 9.15 -5.08
CA GLY A 117 10.60 9.76 -4.82
C GLY A 117 10.38 10.09 -3.35
N VAL A 118 9.24 10.74 -3.09
CA VAL A 118 8.78 11.08 -1.76
C VAL A 118 7.45 10.39 -1.46
N SER A 119 7.13 10.29 -0.19
CA SER A 119 5.87 9.69 0.25
C SER A 119 5.09 10.67 1.12
N VAL A 120 3.78 10.57 1.08
CA VAL A 120 2.88 11.28 2.00
C VAL A 120 1.96 10.25 2.64
N PHE A 121 1.85 10.27 3.95
CA PHE A 121 0.97 9.39 4.69
C PHE A 121 -0.19 10.17 5.31
N GLY A 122 -1.41 9.80 4.94
CA GLY A 122 -2.66 10.34 5.48
C GLY A 122 -3.31 9.34 6.43
N GLY A 123 -3.20 9.59 7.74
CA GLY A 123 -3.89 8.79 8.76
C GLY A 123 -5.31 9.30 8.98
N VAL A 124 -6.30 8.56 8.50
CA VAL A 124 -7.72 8.94 8.51
C VAL A 124 -8.49 8.12 9.53
N GLY A 125 -8.86 8.74 10.66
CA GLY A 125 -9.71 8.12 11.67
C GLY A 125 -9.11 6.88 12.36
N GLU A 126 -7.79 6.75 12.37
CA GLU A 126 -7.08 5.68 13.06
C GLU A 126 -6.81 6.03 14.53
N ARG A 127 -6.36 5.07 15.32
CA ARG A 127 -6.06 5.28 16.73
C ARG A 127 -4.79 6.12 16.88
N THR A 128 -4.82 7.08 17.79
CA THR A 128 -3.67 7.96 18.08
C THR A 128 -2.42 7.16 18.44
N ARG A 129 -2.56 6.06 19.18
CA ARG A 129 -1.45 5.18 19.53
C ARG A 129 -0.80 4.56 18.29
N GLU A 130 -1.60 4.05 17.35
CA GLU A 130 -1.10 3.44 16.12
C GLU A 130 -0.37 4.46 15.23
N GLY A 131 -0.85 5.71 15.19
CA GLY A 131 -0.16 6.80 14.50
C GLY A 131 1.19 7.16 15.14
N ASN A 132 1.28 7.14 16.48
CA ASN A 132 2.53 7.36 17.18
C ASN A 132 3.51 6.18 16.99
N ASP A 133 3.01 4.95 17.12
CA ASP A 133 3.81 3.74 16.90
C ASP A 133 4.42 3.78 15.49
N LEU A 134 3.62 4.12 14.46
CA LEU A 134 4.09 4.27 13.07
C LEU A 134 5.20 5.32 12.92
N TYR A 135 5.07 6.46 13.59
CA TYR A 135 6.08 7.51 13.54
C TYR A 135 7.42 7.07 14.16
N GLU A 136 7.36 6.40 15.31
CA GLU A 136 8.57 5.87 15.93
C GLU A 136 9.20 4.75 15.08
N GLU A 137 8.41 3.86 14.50
CA GLU A 137 8.88 2.84 13.56
C GLU A 137 9.55 3.46 12.32
N PHE A 138 9.04 4.59 11.80
CA PHE A 138 9.68 5.31 10.69
C PHE A 138 11.04 5.93 11.07
N LYS A 139 11.21 6.33 12.32
CA LYS A 139 12.51 6.78 12.84
C LYS A 139 13.47 5.61 12.99
N GLU A 140 13.01 4.50 13.58
CA GLU A 140 13.84 3.31 13.78
C GLU A 140 14.31 2.69 12.46
N SER A 141 13.44 2.65 11.46
CA SER A 141 13.76 2.16 10.11
C SER A 141 14.60 3.13 9.26
N GLY A 142 14.82 4.37 9.75
CA GLY A 142 15.58 5.40 9.06
C GLY A 142 14.85 6.06 7.88
N VAL A 143 13.55 5.82 7.71
CA VAL A 143 12.69 6.53 6.74
C VAL A 143 12.56 8.01 7.13
N ILE A 144 12.44 8.28 8.43
CA ILE A 144 12.57 9.63 9.01
C ILE A 144 13.95 9.73 9.64
N ASN A 145 14.75 10.69 9.16
CA ASN A 145 16.06 10.96 9.72
C ASN A 145 15.92 11.91 10.91
N SER A 146 16.14 11.39 12.12
CA SER A 146 15.99 12.16 13.37
C SER A 146 17.08 13.23 13.57
N GLU A 147 18.24 13.08 12.92
CA GLU A 147 19.36 14.04 13.02
C GLU A 147 19.20 15.20 12.03
N ASP A 148 18.65 14.89 10.83
CA ASP A 148 18.46 15.87 9.77
C ASP A 148 17.15 15.59 9.03
N LEU A 149 16.07 16.25 9.44
CA LEU A 149 14.73 16.07 8.87
C LEU A 149 14.69 16.34 7.36
N THR A 150 15.60 17.17 6.82
CA THR A 150 15.64 17.45 5.37
C THR A 150 15.98 16.24 4.50
N LYS A 151 16.58 15.22 5.10
CA LYS A 151 16.88 13.95 4.44
C LYS A 151 15.73 12.95 4.48
N SER A 152 14.71 13.24 5.26
CA SER A 152 13.51 12.41 5.33
C SER A 152 12.75 12.44 4.01
N LYS A 153 12.06 11.35 3.69
CA LYS A 153 11.34 11.17 2.43
C LYS A 153 9.84 10.97 2.59
N VAL A 154 9.32 11.19 3.79
CA VAL A 154 7.90 11.04 4.10
C VAL A 154 7.37 12.25 4.89
N ALA A 155 6.18 12.73 4.52
CA ALA A 155 5.40 13.68 5.31
C ALA A 155 4.16 12.97 5.86
N LEU A 156 3.78 13.30 7.10
CA LEU A 156 2.67 12.65 7.82
C LEU A 156 1.57 13.67 8.12
N CYS A 157 0.32 13.32 7.82
CA CYS A 157 -0.85 14.13 8.13
C CYS A 157 -1.89 13.26 8.84
N PHE A 158 -2.25 13.59 10.08
CA PHE A 158 -3.16 12.79 10.88
C PHE A 158 -4.47 13.51 11.21
N GLY A 159 -5.58 12.79 11.06
CA GLY A 159 -6.89 13.14 11.58
C GLY A 159 -7.48 11.93 12.29
N GLN A 160 -7.11 11.78 13.56
CA GLN A 160 -7.34 10.57 14.36
C GLN A 160 -8.81 10.37 14.76
N MET A 161 -9.11 9.21 15.38
CA MET A 161 -10.46 8.84 15.81
C MET A 161 -11.15 9.86 16.74
N ASN A 162 -10.37 10.55 17.56
CA ASN A 162 -10.88 11.55 18.50
C ASN A 162 -11.22 12.90 17.84
N GLU A 163 -10.82 13.08 16.58
CA GLU A 163 -11.12 14.29 15.83
C GLU A 163 -12.58 14.31 15.39
N PRO A 164 -13.21 15.53 15.26
CA PRO A 164 -14.55 15.68 14.73
C PRO A 164 -14.67 15.10 13.30
N PRO A 165 -15.89 14.70 12.88
CA PRO A 165 -16.08 14.09 11.57
C PRO A 165 -15.65 15.02 10.41
N GLY A 166 -15.80 16.35 10.57
CA GLY A 166 -15.31 17.30 9.58
C GLY A 166 -13.80 17.28 9.38
N ALA A 167 -13.02 17.06 10.44
CA ALA A 167 -11.57 16.91 10.36
C ALA A 167 -11.20 15.56 9.71
N ARG A 168 -11.78 14.44 10.16
CA ARG A 168 -11.56 13.12 9.58
C ARG A 168 -11.88 13.05 8.08
N MET A 169 -12.90 13.78 7.64
CA MET A 169 -13.28 13.88 6.22
C MET A 169 -12.29 14.74 5.40
N ARG A 170 -11.49 15.60 6.04
CA ARG A 170 -10.60 16.54 5.32
C ARG A 170 -9.13 16.13 5.33
N VAL A 171 -8.71 15.32 6.29
CA VAL A 171 -7.28 14.94 6.43
C VAL A 171 -6.74 14.24 5.17
N GLY A 172 -7.55 13.41 4.51
CA GLY A 172 -7.17 12.79 3.22
C GLY A 172 -6.91 13.82 2.13
N LEU A 173 -7.69 14.91 2.09
CA LEU A 173 -7.48 16.03 1.17
C LEU A 173 -6.23 16.84 1.52
N SER A 174 -5.93 16.98 2.81
CA SER A 174 -4.72 17.66 3.30
C SER A 174 -3.47 16.90 2.86
N ALA A 175 -3.44 15.59 3.10
CA ALA A 175 -2.35 14.71 2.66
C ALA A 175 -2.20 14.71 1.13
N LEU A 176 -3.31 14.60 0.40
CA LEU A 176 -3.30 14.64 -1.07
C LEU A 176 -2.75 15.99 -1.59
N THR A 177 -3.09 17.11 -0.97
CA THR A 177 -2.58 18.44 -1.38
C THR A 177 -1.07 18.54 -1.19
N MET A 178 -0.51 17.95 -0.12
CA MET A 178 0.94 17.86 0.04
C MET A 178 1.58 17.00 -1.07
N ALA A 179 0.96 15.88 -1.41
CA ALA A 179 1.43 14.99 -2.48
C ALA A 179 1.37 15.67 -3.86
N GLU A 180 0.30 16.42 -4.14
CA GLU A 180 0.13 17.15 -5.40
C GLU A 180 1.21 18.21 -5.62
N HIS A 181 1.69 18.86 -4.58
CA HIS A 181 2.80 19.81 -4.71
C HIS A 181 4.08 19.12 -5.23
N PHE A 182 4.42 17.95 -4.69
CA PHE A 182 5.59 17.21 -5.15
C PHE A 182 5.41 16.70 -6.58
N ARG A 183 4.21 16.29 -6.99
CA ARG A 183 3.90 15.90 -8.37
C ARG A 183 4.00 17.08 -9.33
N ASP A 184 3.29 18.19 -9.01
CA ASP A 184 3.04 19.29 -9.96
C ASP A 184 4.20 20.31 -10.01
N VAL A 185 4.86 20.57 -8.86
CA VAL A 185 5.93 21.58 -8.73
C VAL A 185 7.30 20.94 -8.79
N ASN A 186 7.51 19.88 -8.00
CA ASN A 186 8.81 19.20 -7.96
C ASN A 186 8.95 18.17 -9.08
N LYS A 187 7.88 17.83 -9.81
CA LYS A 187 7.86 16.87 -10.93
C LYS A 187 8.37 15.50 -10.54
N GLN A 188 7.92 15.03 -9.40
CA GLN A 188 8.35 13.76 -8.80
C GLN A 188 7.25 12.71 -8.85
N ASP A 189 7.67 11.46 -8.74
CA ASP A 189 6.79 10.35 -8.44
C ASP A 189 6.56 10.27 -6.92
N VAL A 190 5.30 10.30 -6.52
CA VAL A 190 4.88 10.37 -5.13
C VAL A 190 4.07 9.13 -4.77
N LEU A 191 4.36 8.52 -3.61
CA LEU A 191 3.45 7.57 -2.98
C LEU A 191 2.55 8.29 -1.98
N LEU A 192 1.25 8.09 -2.13
CA LEU A 192 0.25 8.58 -1.18
C LEU A 192 -0.38 7.38 -0.45
N PHE A 193 -0.15 7.31 0.85
CA PHE A 193 -0.81 6.33 1.70
C PHE A 193 -2.01 6.93 2.38
N ILE A 194 -3.15 6.23 2.37
CA ILE A 194 -4.38 6.61 3.06
C ILE A 194 -4.79 5.44 3.96
N ASP A 195 -4.67 5.61 5.25
CA ASP A 195 -5.10 4.64 6.24
C ASP A 195 -6.07 5.29 7.23
N ASN A 196 -7.36 5.06 7.14
CA ASN A 196 -8.11 4.12 6.30
C ASN A 196 -9.16 4.86 5.45
N ILE A 197 -9.28 4.53 4.16
CA ILE A 197 -10.25 5.20 3.28
C ILE A 197 -11.71 5.01 3.71
N PHE A 198 -12.03 3.87 4.35
CA PHE A 198 -13.37 3.65 4.91
C PHE A 198 -13.75 4.71 5.97
N ARG A 199 -12.78 5.18 6.76
CA ARG A 199 -13.03 6.21 7.77
C ARG A 199 -13.35 7.58 7.16
N PHE A 200 -12.81 7.86 5.98
CA PHE A 200 -13.21 9.02 5.19
C PHE A 200 -14.70 8.96 4.83
N VAL A 201 -15.16 7.81 4.32
CA VAL A 201 -16.56 7.58 3.99
C VAL A 201 -17.45 7.67 5.23
N GLN A 202 -17.05 7.05 6.33
CA GLN A 202 -17.78 7.09 7.60
C GLN A 202 -17.93 8.53 8.11
N ALA A 203 -16.85 9.31 8.09
CA ALA A 203 -16.90 10.72 8.48
C ALA A 203 -17.85 11.55 7.58
N GLY A 204 -17.88 11.24 6.29
CA GLY A 204 -18.85 11.84 5.34
C GLY A 204 -20.31 11.52 5.71
N SER A 205 -20.61 10.29 6.11
CA SER A 205 -21.97 9.93 6.56
C SER A 205 -22.35 10.62 7.86
N GLU A 206 -21.44 10.75 8.82
CA GLU A 206 -21.65 11.51 10.06
C GLU A 206 -21.93 13.00 9.78
N VAL A 207 -21.15 13.63 8.90
CA VAL A 207 -21.38 15.03 8.48
C VAL A 207 -22.75 15.18 7.80
N SER A 208 -23.11 14.27 6.90
CA SER A 208 -24.39 14.26 6.22
C SER A 208 -25.58 14.17 7.20
N ALA A 209 -25.47 13.32 8.22
CA ALA A 209 -26.45 13.18 9.27
C ALA A 209 -26.58 14.45 10.11
N LEU A 210 -25.45 15.08 10.48
CA LEU A 210 -25.44 16.37 11.19
C LEU A 210 -26.11 17.51 10.38
N LEU A 211 -26.04 17.45 9.05
CA LEU A 211 -26.72 18.40 8.16
C LEU A 211 -28.20 18.07 7.91
N GLY A 212 -28.72 17.00 8.50
CA GLY A 212 -30.12 16.56 8.35
C GLY A 212 -30.46 16.05 6.95
N ARG A 213 -29.46 15.60 6.17
CA ARG A 213 -29.70 15.05 4.83
C ARG A 213 -30.30 13.64 4.96
N MET A 214 -31.25 13.32 4.07
CA MET A 214 -31.83 11.97 4.02
C MET A 214 -30.76 10.95 3.65
N PRO A 215 -30.57 9.88 4.46
CA PRO A 215 -29.57 8.87 4.15
C PRO A 215 -29.94 8.03 2.94
N SER A 216 -28.95 7.52 2.24
CA SER A 216 -29.07 6.52 1.18
C SER A 216 -29.02 5.09 1.76
N ALA A 217 -28.77 4.09 0.93
CA ALA A 217 -28.68 2.69 1.35
C ALA A 217 -27.68 2.50 2.51
N VAL A 218 -28.06 1.67 3.48
CA VAL A 218 -27.24 1.31 4.67
C VAL A 218 -26.87 2.51 5.56
N GLY A 219 -27.51 3.67 5.37
CA GLY A 219 -27.27 4.86 6.19
C GLY A 219 -26.15 5.78 5.68
N TYR A 220 -25.57 5.48 4.51
CA TYR A 220 -24.54 6.34 3.91
C TYR A 220 -25.11 7.65 3.34
N GLN A 221 -24.24 8.63 3.14
CA GLN A 221 -24.59 9.90 2.51
C GLN A 221 -25.04 9.70 1.05
N PRO A 222 -26.02 10.50 0.58
CA PRO A 222 -26.44 10.45 -0.83
C PRO A 222 -25.34 10.89 -1.80
N THR A 223 -24.33 11.63 -1.32
CA THR A 223 -23.17 12.12 -2.09
C THR A 223 -21.96 11.16 -2.06
N LEU A 224 -22.12 9.92 -1.56
CA LEU A 224 -21.01 8.98 -1.37
C LEU A 224 -20.11 8.86 -2.64
N GLY A 225 -20.72 8.58 -3.78
CA GLY A 225 -19.98 8.42 -5.04
C GLY A 225 -19.23 9.69 -5.46
N THR A 226 -19.85 10.86 -5.26
CA THR A 226 -19.23 12.16 -5.58
C THR A 226 -18.08 12.47 -4.63
N ASP A 227 -18.29 12.28 -3.31
CA ASP A 227 -17.27 12.58 -2.30
C ASP A 227 -16.00 11.72 -2.50
N VAL A 228 -16.19 10.41 -2.76
CA VAL A 228 -15.08 9.49 -3.06
C VAL A 228 -14.45 9.83 -4.41
N GLY A 229 -15.25 10.10 -5.44
CA GLY A 229 -14.79 10.49 -6.77
C GLY A 229 -13.92 11.72 -6.77
N GLU A 230 -14.33 12.79 -6.06
CA GLU A 230 -13.54 14.03 -5.95
C GLU A 230 -12.16 13.80 -5.35
N LEU A 231 -12.03 12.92 -4.36
CA LEU A 231 -10.73 12.54 -3.81
C LEU A 231 -9.94 11.69 -4.82
N GLN A 232 -10.56 10.65 -5.39
CA GLN A 232 -9.89 9.63 -6.20
C GLN A 232 -9.41 10.18 -7.55
N GLU A 233 -10.16 11.07 -8.19
CA GLU A 233 -9.80 11.62 -9.50
C GLU A 233 -8.61 12.61 -9.46
N ARG A 234 -8.25 13.13 -8.30
CA ARG A 234 -7.04 13.92 -8.10
C ARG A 234 -5.78 13.07 -8.04
N ILE A 235 -5.93 11.77 -7.71
CA ILE A 235 -4.85 10.79 -7.60
C ILE A 235 -4.61 10.20 -8.99
N THR A 236 -3.60 10.71 -9.69
CA THR A 236 -3.32 10.31 -11.08
C THR A 236 -1.91 10.68 -11.51
N SER A 237 -1.49 10.14 -12.66
CA SER A 237 -0.29 10.59 -13.37
C SER A 237 -0.61 11.78 -14.25
N THR A 238 0.26 12.78 -14.20
CA THR A 238 0.29 13.90 -15.13
C THR A 238 1.52 13.81 -16.02
N LEU A 239 1.64 14.68 -17.01
CA LEU A 239 2.84 14.78 -17.85
C LEU A 239 4.09 15.19 -17.06
N GLU A 240 3.93 15.75 -15.87
CA GLU A 240 5.00 16.28 -15.03
C GLU A 240 5.47 15.29 -13.95
N GLY A 241 4.56 14.49 -13.39
CA GLY A 241 4.84 13.53 -12.33
C GLY A 241 3.64 12.64 -12.03
N SER A 242 3.76 11.76 -11.04
CA SER A 242 2.69 10.84 -10.68
C SER A 242 2.39 10.81 -9.19
N ILE A 243 1.13 10.51 -8.83
CA ILE A 243 0.75 10.12 -7.49
C ILE A 243 0.18 8.70 -7.57
N THR A 244 0.90 7.74 -7.03
CA THR A 244 0.42 6.38 -6.84
C THR A 244 -0.11 6.24 -5.43
N SER A 245 -1.37 5.85 -5.25
CA SER A 245 -1.94 5.71 -3.91
C SER A 245 -2.06 4.27 -3.48
N ILE A 246 -1.77 4.05 -2.19
CA ILE A 246 -2.01 2.78 -1.51
C ILE A 246 -2.97 3.07 -0.37
N GLN A 247 -4.16 2.53 -0.48
CA GLN A 247 -5.28 2.82 0.39
C GLN A 247 -5.64 1.59 1.21
N ALA A 248 -5.47 1.66 2.52
CA ALA A 248 -5.99 0.62 3.39
C ALA A 248 -7.52 0.68 3.36
N VAL A 249 -8.12 -0.46 3.07
CA VAL A 249 -9.58 -0.60 2.99
C VAL A 249 -10.06 -1.53 4.10
N TYR A 250 -10.93 -1.01 4.95
CA TYR A 250 -11.67 -1.82 5.91
C TYR A 250 -13.00 -2.23 5.27
N VAL A 251 -13.32 -3.50 5.35
CA VAL A 251 -14.58 -4.05 4.84
C VAL A 251 -15.46 -4.41 6.03
N PRO A 252 -16.56 -3.67 6.28
CA PRO A 252 -17.45 -3.95 7.40
C PRO A 252 -18.05 -5.35 7.28
N ALA A 253 -17.95 -6.14 8.37
CA ALA A 253 -18.47 -7.50 8.45
C ALA A 253 -18.00 -8.44 7.31
N ASP A 254 -16.85 -8.14 6.68
CA ASP A 254 -16.33 -8.85 5.51
C ASP A 254 -17.30 -8.86 4.29
N ASP A 255 -18.24 -7.90 4.26
CA ASP A 255 -19.23 -7.74 3.19
C ASP A 255 -18.73 -6.78 2.10
N LEU A 256 -18.24 -7.35 1.01
CA LEU A 256 -17.78 -6.58 -0.16
C LEU A 256 -18.91 -5.88 -0.93
N THR A 257 -20.17 -6.22 -0.63
CA THR A 257 -21.35 -5.60 -1.28
C THR A 257 -21.80 -4.32 -0.55
N ASP A 258 -21.22 -4.02 0.62
CA ASP A 258 -21.47 -2.76 1.31
C ASP A 258 -21.13 -1.56 0.39
N PRO A 259 -21.97 -0.51 0.33
CA PRO A 259 -21.78 0.63 -0.56
C PRO A 259 -20.41 1.33 -0.44
N ALA A 260 -19.80 1.38 0.74
CA ALA A 260 -18.52 2.06 0.94
C ALA A 260 -17.35 1.33 0.27
N PRO A 261 -17.07 0.03 0.56
CA PRO A 261 -16.07 -0.71 -0.18
C PRO A 261 -16.42 -0.81 -1.66
N ALA A 262 -17.67 -1.08 -2.05
CA ALA A 262 -18.07 -1.20 -3.45
C ALA A 262 -17.75 0.08 -4.25
N THR A 263 -18.03 1.27 -3.71
CA THR A 263 -17.68 2.55 -4.35
C THR A 263 -16.17 2.74 -4.44
N THR A 264 -15.43 2.37 -3.39
CA THR A 264 -13.97 2.47 -3.39
C THR A 264 -13.35 1.53 -4.42
N PHE A 265 -13.81 0.28 -4.49
CA PHE A 265 -13.32 -0.72 -5.46
C PHE A 265 -13.44 -0.27 -6.92
N ALA A 266 -14.51 0.47 -7.26
CA ALA A 266 -14.72 0.97 -8.62
C ALA A 266 -13.58 1.89 -9.11
N HIS A 267 -12.82 2.48 -8.20
CA HIS A 267 -11.70 3.37 -8.51
C HIS A 267 -10.32 2.67 -8.47
N LEU A 268 -10.23 1.42 -7.97
CA LEU A 268 -8.95 0.75 -7.79
C LEU A 268 -8.42 0.13 -9.08
N ASP A 269 -7.14 0.33 -9.35
CA ASP A 269 -6.40 -0.32 -10.43
C ASP A 269 -5.84 -1.69 -10.01
N ALA A 270 -5.53 -1.86 -8.74
CA ALA A 270 -5.02 -3.11 -8.18
C ALA A 270 -5.54 -3.35 -6.76
N THR A 271 -5.61 -4.61 -6.37
CA THR A 271 -5.92 -5.03 -5.00
C THR A 271 -4.81 -5.93 -4.47
N THR A 272 -4.32 -5.63 -3.29
CA THR A 272 -3.36 -6.45 -2.56
C THR A 272 -4.02 -6.98 -1.30
N VAL A 273 -4.19 -8.29 -1.23
CA VAL A 273 -4.85 -8.98 -0.11
C VAL A 273 -3.80 -9.63 0.77
N LEU A 274 -3.76 -9.26 2.04
CA LEU A 274 -2.89 -9.87 3.04
C LEU A 274 -3.67 -10.96 3.79
N ALA A 275 -3.19 -12.21 3.68
CA ALA A 275 -3.84 -13.39 4.23
C ALA A 275 -3.24 -13.83 5.56
N ARG A 276 -4.09 -13.98 6.58
CA ARG A 276 -3.66 -14.49 7.90
C ARG A 276 -3.11 -15.92 7.82
N ALA A 277 -3.62 -16.73 6.89
CA ALA A 277 -3.14 -18.09 6.69
C ALA A 277 -1.66 -18.14 6.25
N LEU A 278 -1.22 -17.19 5.40
CA LEU A 278 0.18 -17.08 4.99
C LEU A 278 1.06 -16.54 6.13
N ALA A 279 0.57 -15.54 6.87
CA ALA A 279 1.27 -15.04 8.05
C ALA A 279 1.47 -16.14 9.11
N ALA A 280 0.47 -17.01 9.33
CA ALA A 280 0.57 -18.15 10.25
C ALA A 280 1.59 -19.20 9.79
N LYS A 281 1.83 -19.33 8.47
CA LYS A 281 2.89 -20.18 7.90
C LYS A 281 4.28 -19.52 7.95
N GLY A 282 4.38 -18.27 8.41
CA GLY A 282 5.63 -17.48 8.40
C GLY A 282 6.03 -16.96 7.03
N ILE A 283 5.12 -16.91 6.06
CA ILE A 283 5.39 -16.39 4.72
C ILE A 283 5.15 -14.89 4.73
N TYR A 284 6.21 -14.12 4.53
CA TYR A 284 6.19 -12.65 4.49
C TYR A 284 6.89 -12.13 3.22
N PRO A 285 6.29 -11.09 2.53
CA PRO A 285 4.98 -10.50 2.87
C PRO A 285 3.84 -11.50 2.71
N ALA A 286 2.85 -11.42 3.58
CA ALA A 286 1.71 -12.34 3.60
C ALA A 286 0.65 -12.01 2.51
N VAL A 287 1.11 -11.60 1.34
CA VAL A 287 0.27 -11.25 0.19
C VAL A 287 -0.28 -12.52 -0.44
N ASP A 288 -1.61 -12.62 -0.52
CA ASP A 288 -2.26 -13.75 -1.18
C ASP A 288 -2.09 -13.65 -2.70
N PRO A 289 -1.41 -14.61 -3.33
CA PRO A 289 -1.10 -14.58 -4.76
C PRO A 289 -2.31 -14.87 -5.66
N LEU A 290 -3.39 -15.43 -5.12
CA LEU A 290 -4.60 -15.79 -5.86
C LEU A 290 -5.71 -14.76 -5.71
N ASP A 291 -5.83 -14.14 -4.52
CA ASP A 291 -6.86 -13.14 -4.23
C ASP A 291 -6.41 -11.71 -4.58
N SER A 292 -5.10 -11.49 -4.76
CA SER A 292 -4.57 -10.20 -5.21
C SER A 292 -4.67 -10.07 -6.73
N THR A 293 -5.10 -8.90 -7.20
CA THR A 293 -5.35 -8.66 -8.63
C THR A 293 -4.83 -7.31 -9.10
N SER A 294 -4.58 -7.19 -10.41
CA SER A 294 -4.22 -5.92 -11.04
C SER A 294 -4.75 -5.84 -12.48
N THR A 295 -5.26 -4.67 -12.84
CA THR A 295 -5.64 -4.34 -14.22
C THR A 295 -4.44 -4.24 -15.15
N MET A 296 -3.22 -4.05 -14.58
CA MET A 296 -1.97 -3.96 -15.33
C MET A 296 -1.48 -5.32 -15.84
N LEU A 297 -1.93 -6.44 -15.25
CA LEU A 297 -1.49 -7.79 -15.65
C LEU A 297 -2.16 -8.22 -16.96
N GLN A 298 -1.75 -7.56 -18.05
CA GLN A 298 -2.20 -7.83 -19.42
C GLN A 298 -0.98 -7.89 -20.34
N PRO A 299 -0.98 -8.77 -21.38
CA PRO A 299 0.16 -8.90 -22.29
C PRO A 299 0.56 -7.60 -22.98
N SER A 300 -0.42 -6.73 -23.26
CA SER A 300 -0.21 -5.42 -23.89
C SER A 300 0.53 -4.42 -23.01
N VAL A 301 0.57 -4.63 -21.69
CA VAL A 301 1.20 -3.74 -20.72
C VAL A 301 2.49 -4.32 -20.18
N VAL A 302 2.45 -5.54 -19.63
CA VAL A 302 3.60 -6.18 -18.97
C VAL A 302 4.46 -7.01 -19.93
N GLY A 303 3.97 -7.29 -21.12
CA GLY A 303 4.62 -8.19 -22.10
C GLY A 303 4.24 -9.66 -21.92
N ASP A 304 4.48 -10.45 -22.97
CA ASP A 304 4.03 -11.85 -23.01
C ASP A 304 4.75 -12.74 -21.98
N GLU A 305 6.02 -12.54 -21.77
CA GLU A 305 6.83 -13.36 -20.84
C GLU A 305 6.33 -13.21 -19.41
N HIS A 306 6.24 -11.97 -18.92
CA HIS A 306 5.74 -11.68 -17.58
C HIS A 306 4.31 -12.24 -17.39
N TYR A 307 3.42 -11.96 -18.35
CA TYR A 307 2.04 -12.43 -18.27
C TYR A 307 1.94 -13.96 -18.19
N ARG A 308 2.67 -14.69 -19.06
CA ARG A 308 2.68 -16.16 -19.05
C ARG A 308 3.23 -16.72 -17.76
N THR A 309 4.34 -16.17 -17.26
CA THR A 309 4.95 -16.57 -15.99
C THR A 309 3.97 -16.38 -14.83
N ALA A 310 3.34 -15.21 -14.73
CA ALA A 310 2.36 -14.91 -13.69
C ALA A 310 1.17 -15.89 -13.73
N ARG A 311 0.61 -16.16 -14.93
CA ARG A 311 -0.49 -17.10 -15.09
C ARG A 311 -0.10 -18.54 -14.77
N ALA A 312 1.12 -18.97 -15.12
CA ALA A 312 1.61 -20.29 -14.78
C ALA A 312 1.81 -20.45 -13.27
N VAL A 313 2.33 -19.43 -12.59
CA VAL A 313 2.44 -19.41 -11.12
C VAL A 313 1.05 -19.50 -10.48
N GLN A 314 0.10 -18.68 -10.91
CA GLN A 314 -1.27 -18.70 -10.38
C GLN A 314 -1.93 -20.08 -10.60
N SER A 315 -1.81 -20.65 -11.78
CA SER A 315 -2.37 -21.98 -12.12
C SER A 315 -1.78 -23.08 -11.23
N THR A 316 -0.45 -23.06 -11.00
CA THR A 316 0.24 -24.02 -10.14
C THR A 316 -0.22 -23.91 -8.68
N LEU A 317 -0.33 -22.69 -8.17
CA LEU A 317 -0.81 -22.44 -6.79
C LEU A 317 -2.30 -22.79 -6.64
N GLN A 318 -3.13 -22.51 -7.65
CA GLN A 318 -4.54 -22.86 -7.64
C GLN A 318 -4.71 -24.38 -7.61
N ARG A 319 -3.96 -25.11 -8.45
CA ARG A 319 -3.97 -26.56 -8.45
C ARG A 319 -3.52 -27.13 -7.10
N TYR A 320 -2.49 -26.53 -6.50
CA TYR A 320 -2.05 -26.93 -5.16
C TYR A 320 -3.14 -26.72 -4.11
N LYS A 321 -3.84 -25.59 -4.15
CA LYS A 321 -4.97 -25.31 -3.24
C LYS A 321 -6.06 -26.38 -3.36
N GLU A 322 -6.41 -26.81 -4.58
CA GLU A 322 -7.39 -27.88 -4.82
C GLU A 322 -6.91 -29.25 -4.27
N LEU A 323 -5.61 -29.51 -4.36
CA LEU A 323 -5.02 -30.77 -3.87
C LEU A 323 -4.87 -30.81 -2.35
N GLN A 324 -4.88 -29.68 -1.64
CA GLN A 324 -4.67 -29.61 -0.19
C GLN A 324 -5.68 -30.47 0.58
N ASP A 325 -6.95 -30.44 0.20
CA ASP A 325 -7.98 -31.25 0.85
C ASP A 325 -7.75 -32.75 0.65
N ILE A 326 -7.32 -33.13 -0.54
CA ILE A 326 -6.96 -34.51 -0.87
C ILE A 326 -5.75 -34.96 -0.06
N ILE A 327 -4.71 -34.11 0.03
CA ILE A 327 -3.50 -34.40 0.79
C ILE A 327 -3.81 -34.54 2.29
N ALA A 328 -4.71 -33.71 2.83
CA ALA A 328 -5.09 -33.77 4.24
C ALA A 328 -5.82 -35.05 4.62
N ILE A 329 -6.61 -35.64 3.68
CA ILE A 329 -7.41 -36.83 3.93
C ILE A 329 -6.64 -38.11 3.58
N LEU A 330 -5.99 -38.15 2.42
CA LEU A 330 -5.41 -39.38 1.84
C LEU A 330 -3.89 -39.44 1.93
N GLY A 331 -3.23 -38.30 2.18
CA GLY A 331 -1.76 -38.18 2.16
C GLY A 331 -1.20 -37.90 0.76
N LEU A 332 0.10 -37.59 0.72
CA LEU A 332 0.83 -37.30 -0.53
C LEU A 332 1.01 -38.54 -1.42
N ASP A 333 1.00 -39.72 -0.84
CA ASP A 333 1.31 -40.97 -1.55
C ASP A 333 0.21 -41.40 -2.52
N GLU A 334 -1.01 -40.92 -2.31
CA GLU A 334 -2.16 -41.18 -3.18
C GLU A 334 -2.24 -40.25 -4.41
N LEU A 335 -1.40 -39.23 -4.48
CA LEU A 335 -1.35 -38.34 -5.63
C LEU A 335 -0.67 -38.98 -6.82
N SER A 336 -1.11 -38.60 -8.03
CA SER A 336 -0.41 -38.94 -9.28
C SER A 336 1.02 -38.36 -9.27
N GLU A 337 1.93 -38.92 -10.07
CA GLU A 337 3.29 -38.36 -10.19
C GLU A 337 3.30 -36.91 -10.68
N GLU A 338 2.37 -36.54 -11.55
CA GLU A 338 2.20 -35.19 -12.06
C GLU A 338 1.73 -34.24 -10.96
N ASP A 339 0.73 -34.63 -10.16
CA ASP A 339 0.26 -33.83 -9.04
C ASP A 339 1.33 -33.71 -7.93
N ARG A 340 2.12 -34.73 -7.67
CA ARG A 340 3.25 -34.66 -6.73
C ARG A 340 4.29 -33.60 -7.16
N LYS A 341 4.66 -33.59 -8.44
CA LYS A 341 5.57 -32.57 -8.99
C LYS A 341 4.96 -31.16 -8.90
N THR A 342 3.65 -31.05 -9.19
CA THR A 342 2.93 -29.79 -9.06
C THR A 342 2.94 -29.29 -7.61
N VAL A 343 2.69 -30.16 -6.64
CA VAL A 343 2.74 -29.83 -5.20
C VAL A 343 4.14 -29.40 -4.77
N ASP A 344 5.19 -30.12 -5.19
CA ASP A 344 6.57 -29.78 -4.85
C ASP A 344 6.96 -28.39 -5.41
N ARG A 345 6.66 -28.13 -6.68
CA ARG A 345 6.90 -26.84 -7.31
C ARG A 345 6.08 -25.72 -6.67
N ALA A 346 4.80 -25.97 -6.36
CA ALA A 346 3.93 -25.01 -5.70
C ALA A 346 4.46 -24.60 -4.32
N ARG A 347 4.97 -25.52 -3.53
CA ARG A 347 5.62 -25.24 -2.25
C ARG A 347 6.88 -24.38 -2.40
N LYS A 348 7.70 -24.68 -3.41
CA LYS A 348 8.88 -23.87 -3.74
C LYS A 348 8.48 -22.47 -4.19
N ILE A 349 7.42 -22.35 -5.02
CA ILE A 349 6.84 -21.07 -5.44
C ILE A 349 6.35 -20.29 -4.22
N GLU A 350 5.53 -20.90 -3.34
CA GLU A 350 5.00 -20.24 -2.14
C GLU A 350 6.14 -19.69 -1.26
N LYS A 351 7.21 -20.44 -1.08
CA LYS A 351 8.39 -19.99 -0.34
C LYS A 351 9.21 -18.94 -1.08
N PHE A 352 9.36 -19.06 -2.38
CA PHE A 352 10.10 -18.08 -3.18
C PHE A 352 9.35 -16.74 -3.31
N LEU A 353 8.04 -16.71 -3.15
CA LEU A 353 7.27 -15.47 -3.01
C LEU A 353 7.61 -14.69 -1.73
N SER A 354 8.13 -15.37 -0.69
CA SER A 354 8.62 -14.70 0.51
C SER A 354 9.92 -13.94 0.25
N GLN A 355 10.11 -12.85 0.98
CA GLN A 355 11.23 -11.93 0.77
C GLN A 355 11.56 -11.20 2.08
N PRO A 356 12.84 -11.08 2.48
CA PRO A 356 13.21 -10.27 3.62
C PRO A 356 13.12 -8.78 3.26
N PHE A 357 12.55 -7.99 4.17
CA PHE A 357 12.36 -6.55 4.02
C PHE A 357 13.45 -5.77 4.75
N PHE A 358 13.85 -4.62 4.19
CA PHE A 358 14.83 -3.71 4.81
C PHE A 358 14.34 -3.19 6.17
N VAL A 359 13.06 -2.81 6.23
CA VAL A 359 12.45 -2.29 7.46
C VAL A 359 12.30 -3.34 8.56
N ALA A 360 12.41 -4.62 8.21
CA ALA A 360 12.31 -5.73 9.15
C ALA A 360 13.68 -6.28 9.59
N GLU A 361 14.81 -5.75 9.11
CA GLU A 361 16.16 -6.22 9.46
C GLU A 361 16.41 -6.25 10.96
N ILE A 362 15.96 -5.22 11.69
CA ILE A 362 16.15 -5.07 13.14
C ILE A 362 15.49 -6.23 13.89
N PHE A 363 14.36 -6.73 13.40
CA PHE A 363 13.57 -7.78 14.05
C PHE A 363 13.96 -9.19 13.59
N THR A 364 14.36 -9.34 12.33
CA THR A 364 14.63 -10.66 11.72
C THR A 364 16.10 -11.02 11.71
N GLY A 365 16.98 -10.03 11.82
CA GLY A 365 18.43 -10.22 11.62
C GLY A 365 18.84 -10.59 10.19
N MET A 366 17.90 -10.52 9.23
CA MET A 366 18.15 -10.79 7.82
C MET A 366 18.23 -9.49 7.05
N SER A 367 19.25 -9.36 6.18
CA SER A 367 19.35 -8.21 5.30
C SER A 367 18.23 -8.16 4.29
N GLY A 368 17.55 -7.02 4.18
CA GLY A 368 16.47 -6.78 3.23
C GLY A 368 16.94 -6.89 1.78
N LYS A 369 16.01 -7.18 0.89
CA LYS A 369 16.27 -7.38 -0.53
C LYS A 369 15.28 -6.62 -1.39
N TYR A 370 15.80 -5.82 -2.29
CA TYR A 370 15.06 -5.30 -3.45
C TYR A 370 15.28 -6.24 -4.62
N VAL A 371 14.24 -6.79 -5.20
CA VAL A 371 14.35 -7.75 -6.31
C VAL A 371 13.76 -7.14 -7.56
N LYS A 372 14.58 -7.00 -8.60
CA LYS A 372 14.13 -6.49 -9.89
C LYS A 372 13.11 -7.43 -10.54
N LEU A 373 12.20 -6.87 -11.29
CA LEU A 373 11.17 -7.64 -12.00
C LEU A 373 11.76 -8.69 -12.94
N GLU A 374 12.84 -8.37 -13.64
CA GLU A 374 13.55 -9.32 -14.54
C GLU A 374 14.06 -10.54 -13.78
N ASP A 375 14.69 -10.34 -12.62
CA ASP A 375 15.20 -11.42 -11.76
C ASP A 375 14.05 -12.25 -11.18
N THR A 376 12.94 -11.59 -10.86
CA THR A 376 11.72 -12.24 -10.40
C THR A 376 11.15 -13.18 -11.48
N ILE A 377 10.93 -12.70 -12.69
CA ILE A 377 10.41 -13.48 -13.82
C ILE A 377 11.35 -14.66 -14.14
N LYS A 378 12.67 -14.41 -14.21
CA LYS A 378 13.68 -15.45 -14.44
C LYS A 378 13.61 -16.54 -13.37
N GLY A 379 13.54 -16.15 -12.10
CA GLY A 379 13.50 -17.08 -10.98
C GLY A 379 12.28 -18.00 -11.02
N PHE A 380 11.10 -17.44 -11.25
CA PHE A 380 9.86 -18.23 -11.33
C PHE A 380 9.83 -19.13 -12.58
N ASN A 381 10.35 -18.68 -13.72
CA ASN A 381 10.47 -19.52 -14.92
C ASN A 381 11.35 -20.75 -14.66
N MET A 382 12.48 -20.60 -13.95
CA MET A 382 13.34 -21.72 -13.60
C MET A 382 12.69 -22.72 -12.63
N ILE A 383 11.82 -22.27 -11.74
CA ILE A 383 11.05 -23.16 -10.85
C ILE A 383 9.99 -23.91 -11.67
N LEU A 384 9.25 -23.19 -12.53
CA LEU A 384 8.18 -23.75 -13.36
C LEU A 384 8.70 -24.76 -14.39
N SER A 385 9.90 -24.53 -14.98
CA SER A 385 10.52 -25.46 -15.95
C SER A 385 11.00 -26.77 -15.31
N GLY A 386 11.20 -26.77 -13.97
CA GLY A 386 11.70 -27.93 -13.23
C GLY A 386 13.22 -28.03 -13.15
N GLU A 387 13.97 -27.04 -13.62
CA GLU A 387 15.42 -26.99 -13.49
C GLU A 387 15.91 -27.08 -12.04
N LEU A 388 15.06 -26.70 -11.09
CA LEU A 388 15.37 -26.62 -9.66
C LEU A 388 14.62 -27.67 -8.83
N ASP A 389 14.04 -28.71 -9.48
CA ASP A 389 13.26 -29.72 -8.78
C ASP A 389 14.10 -30.48 -7.70
N GLN A 390 15.41 -30.64 -7.92
CA GLN A 390 16.32 -31.30 -6.99
C GLN A 390 16.72 -30.47 -5.77
N LEU A 391 16.44 -29.15 -5.77
CA LEU A 391 16.83 -28.30 -4.64
C LEU A 391 15.83 -28.42 -3.48
N PRO A 392 16.32 -28.37 -2.22
CA PRO A 392 15.43 -28.46 -1.07
C PRO A 392 14.53 -27.23 -0.97
N GLU A 393 13.28 -27.44 -0.59
CA GLU A 393 12.24 -26.41 -0.44
C GLU A 393 12.69 -25.24 0.46
N GLN A 394 13.48 -25.52 1.52
CA GLN A 394 13.96 -24.50 2.45
C GLN A 394 14.92 -23.48 1.82
N ALA A 395 15.57 -23.84 0.71
CA ALA A 395 16.46 -22.92 0.01
C ALA A 395 15.72 -21.73 -0.59
N PHE A 396 14.43 -21.88 -0.91
CA PHE A 396 13.59 -20.85 -1.52
C PHE A 396 12.98 -19.85 -0.51
N TYR A 397 13.11 -20.13 0.79
CA TYR A 397 12.47 -19.31 1.83
C TYR A 397 13.27 -18.06 2.19
N LEU A 398 12.62 -16.89 2.19
CA LEU A 398 13.20 -15.58 2.54
C LEU A 398 14.52 -15.29 1.82
N VAL A 399 14.49 -15.32 0.49
CA VAL A 399 15.61 -15.00 -0.39
C VAL A 399 15.21 -13.91 -1.39
N GLY A 400 16.18 -13.23 -1.96
CA GLY A 400 15.97 -12.28 -3.05
C GLY A 400 15.88 -12.98 -4.41
N SER A 401 17.01 -13.09 -5.11
CA SER A 401 17.09 -13.69 -6.44
C SER A 401 17.24 -15.22 -6.42
N ILE A 402 17.11 -15.82 -7.61
CA ILE A 402 17.28 -17.27 -7.79
C ILE A 402 18.74 -17.72 -7.53
N ASP A 403 19.70 -16.83 -7.70
CA ASP A 403 21.10 -17.15 -7.43
C ASP A 403 21.37 -17.31 -5.94
N GLU A 404 20.66 -16.57 -5.10
CA GLU A 404 20.68 -16.75 -3.64
C GLU A 404 20.07 -18.10 -3.22
N VAL A 405 19.04 -18.57 -3.94
CA VAL A 405 18.48 -19.93 -3.72
C VAL A 405 19.55 -20.99 -3.91
N LYS A 406 20.32 -20.91 -5.02
CA LYS A 406 21.39 -21.87 -5.31
C LYS A 406 22.48 -21.85 -4.25
N ALA A 407 22.95 -20.66 -3.88
CA ALA A 407 23.94 -20.49 -2.82
C ALA A 407 23.45 -21.03 -1.45
N LYS A 408 22.19 -20.78 -1.11
CA LYS A 408 21.58 -21.29 0.12
C LYS A 408 21.40 -22.81 0.09
N ALA A 409 21.06 -23.38 -1.06
CA ALA A 409 20.97 -24.84 -1.23
C ALA A 409 22.34 -25.54 -1.03
N GLU A 410 23.42 -24.96 -1.58
CA GLU A 410 24.78 -25.44 -1.37
C GLU A 410 25.18 -25.41 0.11
N LYS A 411 24.84 -24.32 0.81
CA LYS A 411 25.08 -24.18 2.24
C LYS A 411 24.34 -25.25 3.04
N ILE A 412 23.06 -25.47 2.79
CA ILE A 412 22.25 -26.52 3.44
C ILE A 412 22.86 -27.90 3.18
N ALA A 413 23.29 -28.17 1.93
CA ALA A 413 23.91 -29.43 1.57
C ALA A 413 25.27 -29.66 2.26
N SER A 414 26.03 -28.59 2.50
CA SER A 414 27.31 -28.67 3.24
C SER A 414 27.11 -28.90 4.74
N GLU A 415 26.11 -28.22 5.33
CA GLU A 415 25.75 -28.39 6.75
C GLU A 415 25.17 -29.78 7.05
N ALA A 416 24.45 -30.39 6.10
CA ALA A 416 23.94 -31.77 6.23
C ALA A 416 25.02 -32.85 6.11
N LYS A 417 26.21 -32.49 5.62
CA LYS A 417 27.36 -33.41 5.50
C LYS A 417 28.37 -33.29 6.65
N ALA A 418 28.28 -32.22 7.45
CA ALA A 418 29.09 -31.96 8.63
C ALA A 418 28.41 -32.53 9.88
#